data_b629deafa16e17f9f6cdcd30e3582d79
#
_entry.id   b629deafa16e17f9f6cdcd30e3582d79
#
_cell.length_a   1.000
_cell.length_b   1.000
_cell.length_c   1.000
_cell.angle_alpha   90.00
_cell.angle_beta   90.00
_cell.angle_gamma   90.00
#
_symmetry.space_group_name_H-M   'P 1'
#
loop_
_entity.id
_entity.type
_entity.pdbx_description
1 polymer ?
#
loop_
_entity_poly.entity_id
_entity_poly.type
_entity_poly.pdbx_seq_one_letter_code
_entity_poly.pdbx_strand_id
1 'polypeptide(L)' 'MKIAIIGAGNLGKSIAKGLIINNAITTLYLTKRNVESIKEFEVFKGVTLTSDNALAVKESDILIFAVQPSQL' A
#
# COMPACT_ATOMS: atom_id res chain seq x y z
N MET A 1 -7.46 -1.85 -12.04
CA MET A 1 -7.62 -2.57 -10.78
C MET A 1 -7.07 -1.76 -9.63
N LYS A 2 -7.81 -1.66 -8.56
CA LYS A 2 -7.38 -0.92 -7.35
C LYS A 2 -6.90 -1.92 -6.31
N ILE A 3 -5.66 -1.77 -5.87
CA ILE A 3 -5.02 -2.68 -4.91
C ILE A 3 -4.66 -1.89 -3.66
N ALA A 4 -4.90 -2.47 -2.49
CA ALA A 4 -4.47 -1.88 -1.23
C ALA A 4 -3.50 -2.82 -0.53
N ILE A 5 -2.39 -2.26 -0.05
CA ILE A 5 -1.44 -2.99 0.78
C ILE A 5 -1.58 -2.45 2.20
N ILE A 6 -2.06 -3.30 3.08
CA ILE A 6 -2.29 -2.94 4.48
C ILE A 6 -1.04 -3.25 5.29
N GLY A 7 -0.51 -2.25 5.95
CA GLY A 7 0.71 -2.40 6.75
C GLY A 7 1.97 -2.40 5.90
N ALA A 8 2.26 -1.28 5.23
CA ALA A 8 3.38 -1.17 4.31
C ALA A 8 4.74 -1.07 5.01
N GLY A 9 5.14 -2.14 5.70
CA GLY A 9 6.49 -2.30 6.21
C GLY A 9 7.41 -2.78 5.09
N ASN A 10 8.53 -3.40 5.43
CA ASN A 10 9.51 -3.83 4.42
C ASN A 10 8.90 -4.75 3.36
N LEU A 11 8.09 -5.72 3.78
CA LEU A 11 7.45 -6.63 2.85
C LEU A 11 6.46 -5.89 1.96
N GLY A 12 5.63 -5.04 2.56
CA GLY A 12 4.65 -4.25 1.80
C GLY A 12 5.31 -3.34 0.79
N LYS A 13 6.43 -2.72 1.15
CA LYS A 13 7.18 -1.87 0.24
C LYS A 13 7.73 -2.65 -0.95
N SER A 14 8.23 -3.86 -0.71
CA SER A 14 8.76 -4.71 -1.79
C SER A 14 7.66 -5.09 -2.77
N ILE A 15 6.48 -5.45 -2.25
CA ILE A 15 5.32 -5.78 -3.07
C ILE A 15 4.89 -4.56 -3.89
N ALA A 16 4.83 -3.39 -3.25
CA ALA A 16 4.44 -2.15 -3.91
C ALA A 16 5.37 -1.82 -5.08
N LYS A 17 6.67 -1.93 -4.87
CA LYS A 17 7.66 -1.67 -5.92
C LYS A 17 7.47 -2.61 -7.10
N GLY A 18 7.22 -3.89 -6.83
CA GLY A 18 6.98 -4.86 -7.89
C GLY A 18 5.75 -4.54 -8.71
N LEU A 19 4.67 -4.14 -8.06
CA LEU A 19 3.43 -3.78 -8.76
C LEU A 19 3.60 -2.51 -9.59
N ILE A 20 4.30 -1.53 -9.08
CA ILE A 20 4.55 -0.26 -9.78
C ILE A 20 5.41 -0.50 -11.02
N ILE A 21 6.48 -1.27 -10.89
CA ILE A 21 7.40 -1.55 -11.99
C ILE A 21 6.69 -2.28 -13.12
N ASN A 22 5.80 -3.21 -12.79
CA ASN A 22 5.11 -4.03 -13.79
C ASN A 22 3.88 -3.35 -14.38
N ASN A 23 3.54 -2.14 -13.94
CA ASN A 23 2.34 -1.44 -14.38
C ASN A 23 1.08 -2.29 -14.23
N ALA A 24 1.03 -3.09 -13.18
CA ALA A 24 -0.07 -4.03 -12.97
C ALA A 24 -1.29 -3.38 -12.32
N ILE A 25 -1.17 -2.10 -11.94
CA ILE A 25 -2.21 -1.42 -11.17
C ILE A 25 -2.59 -0.09 -11.81
N THR A 26 -3.84 0.35 -11.58
CA THR A 26 -4.28 1.70 -11.92
C THR A 26 -4.21 2.59 -10.67
N THR A 27 -4.52 2.03 -9.50
CA THR A 27 -4.47 2.75 -8.23
C THR A 27 -3.94 1.82 -7.15
N LEU A 28 -3.00 2.32 -6.36
CA LEU A 28 -2.41 1.58 -5.26
C LEU A 28 -2.56 2.38 -3.97
N TYR A 29 -3.19 1.79 -2.97
CA TYR A 29 -3.27 2.37 -1.63
C TYR A 29 -2.24 1.70 -0.75
N LEU A 30 -1.37 2.50 -0.14
CA LEU A 30 -0.41 2.00 0.83
C LEU A 30 -0.81 2.54 2.19
N THR A 31 -1.03 1.65 3.15
CA THR A 31 -1.40 2.08 4.49
C THR A 31 -0.30 1.78 5.49
N LYS A 32 -0.10 2.70 6.41
CA LYS A 32 0.80 2.53 7.53
C LYS A 32 0.43 3.54 8.59
N ARG A 33 0.59 3.16 9.86
CA ARG A 33 0.28 4.06 10.97
C ARG A 33 1.06 5.36 10.86
N ASN A 34 2.35 5.28 10.54
CA ASN A 34 3.18 6.46 10.31
C ASN A 34 3.40 6.62 8.81
N VAL A 35 2.57 7.45 8.18
CA VAL A 35 2.61 7.69 6.73
C VAL A 35 3.96 8.25 6.27
N GLU A 36 4.64 9.00 7.13
CA GLU A 36 5.95 9.55 6.80
C GLU A 36 6.97 8.47 6.44
N SER A 37 6.85 7.28 7.03
CA SER A 37 7.79 6.20 6.77
C SER A 37 7.63 5.58 5.37
N ILE A 38 6.54 5.89 4.67
CA ILE A 38 6.30 5.41 3.29
C ILE A 38 6.19 6.56 2.30
N LYS A 39 6.62 7.75 2.71
CA LYS A 39 6.50 8.95 1.89
C LYS A 39 7.25 8.84 0.57
N GLU A 40 8.27 8.01 0.50
CA GLU A 40 9.03 7.79 -0.73
C GLU A 40 8.17 7.34 -1.90
N PHE A 41 6.99 6.76 -1.62
CA PHE A 41 6.10 6.26 -2.66
C PHE A 41 5.17 7.33 -3.23
N GLU A 42 5.11 8.52 -2.65
CA GLU A 42 4.19 9.55 -3.14
C GLU A 42 4.59 10.10 -4.50
N VAL A 43 5.83 9.87 -4.93
CA VAL A 43 6.30 10.31 -6.25
C VAL A 43 5.71 9.49 -7.40
N PHE A 44 5.17 8.32 -7.09
CA PHE A 44 4.62 7.45 -8.12
C PHE A 44 3.17 7.79 -8.41
N LYS A 45 2.84 7.94 -9.69
CA LYS A 45 1.50 8.23 -10.12
C LYS A 45 0.56 7.06 -9.78
N GLY A 46 -0.60 7.39 -9.25
CA GLY A 46 -1.58 6.37 -8.89
C GLY A 46 -1.42 5.76 -7.51
N VAL A 47 -0.42 6.23 -6.75
CA VAL A 47 -0.19 5.74 -5.38
C VAL A 47 -0.78 6.72 -4.39
N THR A 48 -1.61 6.22 -3.48
CA THR A 48 -2.20 7.00 -2.39
C THR A 48 -1.72 6.45 -1.06
N LEU A 49 -1.13 7.32 -0.24
CA LEU A 49 -0.64 6.96 1.08
C LEU A 49 -1.66 7.38 2.12
N THR A 50 -1.97 6.50 3.05
CA THR A 50 -2.94 6.82 4.09
C THR A 50 -2.69 6.00 5.35
N SER A 51 -3.10 6.52 6.49
CA SER A 51 -3.14 5.76 7.74
C SER A 51 -4.53 5.16 7.96
N ASP A 52 -5.47 5.44 7.08
CA ASP A 52 -6.86 4.98 7.20
C ASP A 52 -7.05 3.66 6.45
N ASN A 53 -6.95 2.55 7.18
CA ASN A 53 -7.14 1.22 6.60
C ASN A 53 -8.57 1.03 6.08
N ALA A 54 -9.55 1.62 6.75
CA ALA A 54 -10.95 1.48 6.33
C ALA A 54 -11.17 2.09 4.94
N LEU A 55 -10.56 3.24 4.68
CA LEU A 55 -10.65 3.89 3.38
C LEU A 55 -10.03 3.00 2.30
N ALA A 56 -8.85 2.46 2.57
CA ALA A 56 -8.15 1.59 1.61
C ALA A 56 -8.97 0.34 1.30
N VAL A 57 -9.55 -0.28 2.32
CA VAL A 57 -10.40 -1.47 2.15
C VAL A 57 -11.62 -1.13 1.29
N LYS A 58 -12.28 -0.03 1.60
CA LYS A 58 -13.50 0.38 0.91
C LYS A 58 -13.27 0.62 -0.58
N GLU A 59 -12.14 1.23 -0.93
CA GLU A 59 -11.89 1.67 -2.30
C GLU A 59 -11.19 0.62 -3.16
N SER A 60 -10.76 -0.49 -2.59
CA SER A 60 -9.90 -1.43 -3.31
C SER A 60 -10.63 -2.70 -3.73
N ASP A 61 -10.18 -3.24 -4.87
CA ASP A 61 -10.69 -4.52 -5.39
C ASP A 61 -9.94 -5.70 -4.79
N ILE A 62 -8.65 -5.51 -4.49
CA ILE A 62 -7.78 -6.54 -3.93
C ILE A 62 -7.07 -5.98 -2.71
N LEU A 63 -7.04 -6.77 -1.64
CA LEU A 63 -6.36 -6.40 -0.40
C LEU A 63 -5.17 -7.33 -0.19
N ILE A 64 -4.03 -6.74 0.14
CA ILE A 64 -2.82 -7.48 0.50
C ILE A 64 -2.45 -7.08 1.92
N PHE A 65 -2.44 -8.05 2.84
CA PHE A 65 -2.04 -7.81 4.22
C PHE A 65 -0.56 -8.11 4.37
N ALA A 66 0.24 -7.09 4.62
CA ALA A 66 1.68 -7.20 4.74
C ALA A 66 2.16 -6.89 6.16
N VAL A 67 1.30 -7.11 7.14
CA VAL A 67 1.67 -6.91 8.55
C VAL A 67 2.47 -8.10 9.05
N GLN A 68 3.48 -7.83 9.87
CA GLN A 68 4.28 -8.89 10.47
C GLN A 68 3.50 -9.50 11.63
N PRO A 69 3.73 -10.79 11.93
CA PRO A 69 3.03 -11.45 13.04
C PRO A 69 3.15 -10.71 14.37
N SER A 70 4.27 -10.06 14.62
CA SER A 70 4.48 -9.29 15.84
C SER A 70 3.58 -8.06 15.93
N GLN A 71 2.91 -7.68 14.85
CA GLN A 71 2.02 -6.52 14.79
C GLN A 71 0.55 -6.92 14.90
N LEU A 72 0.29 -8.20 14.93
CA LEU A 72 -1.07 -8.73 15.06
C LEU A 72 -1.47 -8.93 16.55
#